data_2f922684f048ee8a411117b8a29de3d0
#
_entry.id   2f922684f048ee8a411117b8a29de3d0
#
_cell.length_a   1.000
_cell.length_b   1.000
_cell.length_c   1.000
_cell.angle_alpha   90.00
_cell.angle_beta   90.00
_cell.angle_gamma   90.00
#
_symmetry.space_group_name_H-M   'P 1'
#
loop_
_entity.id
_entity.type
_entity.pdbx_description
1 polymer ?
#
loop_
_entity_poly.entity_id
_entity_poly.type
_entity_poly.pdbx_seq_one_letter_code
_entity_poly.pdbx_strand_id
1 'polypeptide(L)'
;MNAAAVTADSLDGLRLNFALQAGILRLLSRQEHLNKINVFPVPDGDTGTNLALTVNAVLGSLRKWPDRHAGKTLTRVADAALDGARGNSGAILAQFFLGLCDRVGHLNQIEPADFAAGVDGGAEYARESLSEPREGTILTVLTAFAHAVQRARKDGMHDFRSILRQGVAASQAALAQTTYQLEALRKANVVDAGAQGFVELIEGVTDYLESGSDAEPAGSASPLVASAS
;
A
#
# COMPACT_ATOMS: atom_id res chain seq x y z
N MET A 1 -30.64 -19.51 9.89
CA MET A 1 -30.49 -18.07 9.55
C MET A 1 -29.22 -17.95 8.74
N ASN A 2 -29.35 -17.79 7.42
CA ASN A 2 -28.22 -17.62 6.53
C ASN A 2 -27.53 -16.30 6.85
N ALA A 3 -26.27 -16.36 7.31
CA ALA A 3 -25.37 -15.22 7.22
C ALA A 3 -25.21 -14.94 5.73
N ALA A 4 -25.85 -13.87 5.25
CA ALA A 4 -25.61 -13.37 3.91
C ALA A 4 -24.09 -13.17 3.78
N ALA A 5 -23.48 -13.91 2.87
CA ALA A 5 -22.11 -13.64 2.46
C ALA A 5 -22.09 -12.16 2.05
N VAL A 6 -21.43 -11.33 2.84
CA VAL A 6 -21.21 -9.92 2.51
C VAL A 6 -20.40 -9.95 1.22
N THR A 7 -21.08 -9.74 0.11
CA THR A 7 -20.44 -9.57 -1.19
C THR A 7 -19.53 -8.34 -1.05
N ALA A 8 -18.26 -8.52 -1.34
CA ALA A 8 -17.23 -7.48 -1.18
C ALA A 8 -17.32 -6.41 -2.28
N ASP A 9 -18.51 -5.87 -2.51
CA ASP A 9 -18.77 -4.93 -3.59
C ASP A 9 -18.41 -3.48 -3.23
N SER A 10 -18.19 -3.19 -1.92
CA SER A 10 -17.73 -1.88 -1.45
C SER A 10 -16.89 -2.00 -0.17
N LEU A 11 -16.02 -1.04 0.03
CA LEU A 11 -15.23 -0.87 1.24
C LEU A 11 -15.72 0.36 2.01
N ASP A 12 -16.25 0.15 3.21
CA ASP A 12 -16.43 1.23 4.17
C ASP A 12 -15.09 1.58 4.86
N GLY A 13 -15.09 2.66 5.63
CA GLY A 13 -13.86 3.12 6.25
C GLY A 13 -13.28 2.17 7.30
N LEU A 14 -14.07 1.34 7.99
CA LEU A 14 -13.55 0.36 8.95
C LEU A 14 -12.89 -0.80 8.26
N ARG A 15 -13.50 -1.33 7.22
CA ARG A 15 -12.94 -2.44 6.45
C ARG A 15 -11.66 -2.01 5.72
N LEU A 16 -11.66 -0.79 5.16
CA LEU A 16 -10.46 -0.17 4.59
C LEU A 16 -9.37 0.01 5.64
N ASN A 17 -9.72 0.50 6.82
CA ASN A 17 -8.80 0.67 7.95
C ASN A 17 -8.10 -0.65 8.31
N PHE A 18 -8.87 -1.72 8.52
CA PHE A 18 -8.31 -3.01 8.91
C PHE A 18 -7.48 -3.65 7.79
N ALA A 19 -7.92 -3.53 6.54
CA ALA A 19 -7.14 -4.00 5.39
C ALA A 19 -5.78 -3.30 5.29
N LEU A 20 -5.76 -1.97 5.45
CA LEU A 20 -4.51 -1.19 5.47
C LEU A 20 -3.63 -1.56 6.66
N GLN A 21 -4.19 -1.76 7.86
CA GLN A 21 -3.41 -2.24 9.01
C GLN A 21 -2.75 -3.59 8.71
N ALA A 22 -3.47 -4.54 8.10
CA ALA A 22 -2.91 -5.85 7.73
C ALA A 22 -1.73 -5.71 6.74
N GLY A 23 -1.90 -4.88 5.71
CA GLY A 23 -0.82 -4.58 4.76
C GLY A 23 0.40 -3.94 5.43
N ILE A 24 0.17 -2.96 6.31
CA ILE A 24 1.25 -2.28 7.05
C ILE A 24 1.99 -3.26 7.94
N LEU A 25 1.30 -4.11 8.70
CA LEU A 25 1.91 -5.10 9.58
C LEU A 25 2.78 -6.09 8.79
N ARG A 26 2.32 -6.53 7.62
CA ARG A 26 3.10 -7.38 6.72
C ARG A 26 4.37 -6.67 6.25
N LEU A 27 4.28 -5.42 5.77
CA LEU A 27 5.46 -4.64 5.37
C LEU A 27 6.46 -4.49 6.53
N LEU A 28 5.98 -4.14 7.73
CA LEU A 28 6.82 -3.99 8.93
C LEU A 28 7.57 -5.29 9.28
N SER A 29 6.95 -6.44 9.10
CA SER A 29 7.59 -7.74 9.34
C SER A 29 8.77 -8.01 8.39
N ARG A 30 8.86 -7.28 7.28
CA ARG A 30 9.89 -7.43 6.25
C ARG A 30 10.97 -6.35 6.30
N GLN A 31 10.92 -5.43 7.27
CA GLN A 31 11.82 -4.27 7.36
C GLN A 31 13.31 -4.63 7.19
N GLU A 32 13.79 -5.63 7.92
CA GLU A 32 15.20 -6.04 7.85
C GLU A 32 15.57 -6.59 6.47
N HIS A 33 14.66 -7.34 5.84
CA HIS A 33 14.87 -7.84 4.49
C HIS A 33 14.98 -6.70 3.49
N LEU A 34 14.08 -5.70 3.58
CA LEU A 34 14.10 -4.52 2.72
C LEU A 34 15.39 -3.72 2.88
N ASN A 35 15.91 -3.58 4.10
CA ASN A 35 17.21 -2.96 4.33
C ASN A 35 18.36 -3.73 3.67
N LYS A 36 18.33 -5.06 3.73
CA LYS A 36 19.39 -5.92 3.15
C LYS A 36 19.47 -5.84 1.63
N ILE A 37 18.33 -5.66 0.94
CA ILE A 37 18.30 -5.59 -0.52
C ILE A 37 18.40 -4.16 -1.06
N ASN A 38 18.52 -3.15 -0.19
CA ASN A 38 18.64 -1.76 -0.57
C ASN A 38 20.02 -1.45 -1.14
N VAL A 39 20.12 -1.36 -2.47
CA VAL A 39 21.35 -1.01 -3.19
C VAL A 39 21.17 0.17 -4.15
N PHE A 40 19.99 0.72 -4.27
CA PHE A 40 19.65 1.84 -5.15
C PHE A 40 18.68 2.82 -4.45
N PRO A 41 18.85 4.15 -4.63
CA PRO A 41 19.91 4.82 -5.38
C PRO A 41 21.26 4.82 -4.65
N VAL A 42 21.27 4.60 -3.34
CA VAL A 42 22.45 4.51 -2.48
C VAL A 42 22.35 3.24 -1.64
N PRO A 43 23.42 2.44 -1.49
CA PRO A 43 23.41 1.21 -0.71
C PRO A 43 23.64 1.49 0.79
N ASP A 44 22.77 2.31 1.40
CA ASP A 44 22.84 2.72 2.82
C ASP A 44 22.01 1.81 3.75
N GLY A 45 21.26 0.86 3.19
CA GLY A 45 20.55 -0.16 3.95
C GLY A 45 19.40 0.38 4.80
N ASP A 46 18.78 1.49 4.41
CA ASP A 46 17.78 2.20 5.22
C ASP A 46 16.35 2.22 4.63
N THR A 47 16.13 1.73 3.39
CA THR A 47 14.81 1.77 2.74
C THR A 47 13.72 1.09 3.57
N GLY A 48 14.00 -0.06 4.17
CA GLY A 48 13.04 -0.73 5.05
C GLY A 48 12.73 0.09 6.29
N THR A 49 13.72 0.74 6.88
CA THR A 49 13.55 1.63 8.04
C THR A 49 12.72 2.87 7.67
N ASN A 50 13.01 3.49 6.53
CA ASN A 50 12.28 4.66 6.03
C ASN A 50 10.82 4.35 5.75
N LEU A 51 10.53 3.22 5.07
CA LEU A 51 9.17 2.74 4.86
C LEU A 51 8.48 2.43 6.19
N ALA A 52 9.17 1.74 7.12
CA ALA A 52 8.60 1.41 8.42
C ALA A 52 8.22 2.68 9.22
N LEU A 53 9.05 3.72 9.23
CA LEU A 53 8.73 4.99 9.88
C LEU A 53 7.49 5.64 9.24
N THR A 54 7.44 5.67 7.92
CA THR A 54 6.30 6.23 7.17
C THR A 54 5.00 5.50 7.48
N VAL A 55 4.99 4.16 7.37
CA VAL A 55 3.76 3.40 7.58
C VAL A 55 3.36 3.26 9.06
N ASN A 56 4.31 3.39 10.02
CA ASN A 56 3.98 3.45 11.44
C ASN A 56 3.19 4.72 11.81
N ALA A 57 3.47 5.86 11.17
CA ALA A 57 2.65 7.06 11.32
C ALA A 57 1.21 6.81 10.87
N VAL A 58 1.04 6.16 9.71
CA VAL A 58 -0.27 5.74 9.20
C VAL A 58 -0.96 4.77 10.15
N LEU A 59 -0.26 3.75 10.62
CA LEU A 59 -0.80 2.75 11.56
C LEU A 59 -1.29 3.40 12.86
N GLY A 60 -0.51 4.33 13.40
CA GLY A 60 -0.89 5.11 14.60
C GLY A 60 -2.18 5.91 14.39
N SER A 61 -2.32 6.55 13.22
CA SER A 61 -3.53 7.30 12.85
C SER A 61 -4.75 6.39 12.68
N LEU A 62 -4.60 5.26 11.97
CA LEU A 62 -5.68 4.29 11.75
C LEU A 62 -6.23 3.72 13.06
N ARG A 63 -5.35 3.39 14.02
CA ARG A 63 -5.73 2.86 15.34
C ARG A 63 -6.41 3.89 16.22
N LYS A 64 -5.93 5.12 16.17
CA LYS A 64 -6.43 6.20 17.03
C LYS A 64 -7.80 6.72 16.60
N TRP A 65 -8.09 6.69 15.29
CA TRP A 65 -9.24 7.36 14.72
C TRP A 65 -10.00 6.46 13.72
N PRO A 66 -10.55 5.31 14.15
CA PRO A 66 -11.38 4.49 13.26
C PRO A 66 -12.64 5.27 12.84
N ASP A 67 -13.02 5.16 11.57
CA ASP A 67 -14.18 5.84 11.00
C ASP A 67 -14.87 4.92 9.98
N ARG A 68 -16.18 4.96 9.89
CA ARG A 68 -16.93 4.21 8.86
C ARG A 68 -16.92 4.90 7.50
N HIS A 69 -16.62 6.18 7.45
CA HIS A 69 -16.52 6.94 6.21
C HIS A 69 -15.16 6.66 5.55
N ALA A 70 -15.15 6.00 4.39
CA ALA A 70 -13.92 5.59 3.71
C ALA A 70 -13.01 6.78 3.36
N GLY A 71 -13.60 7.87 2.84
CA GLY A 71 -12.85 9.08 2.53
C GLY A 71 -12.15 9.70 3.73
N LYS A 72 -12.81 9.75 4.90
CA LYS A 72 -12.16 10.25 6.12
C LYS A 72 -11.00 9.36 6.57
N THR A 73 -11.14 8.05 6.41
CA THR A 73 -10.05 7.11 6.66
C THR A 73 -8.87 7.41 5.73
N LEU A 74 -9.13 7.59 4.41
CA LEU A 74 -8.08 7.92 3.44
C LEU A 74 -7.42 9.29 3.69
N THR A 75 -8.19 10.32 4.07
CA THR A 75 -7.62 11.62 4.43
C THR A 75 -6.61 11.47 5.56
N ARG A 76 -6.97 10.74 6.62
CA ARG A 76 -6.06 10.48 7.74
C ARG A 76 -4.84 9.65 7.34
N VAL A 77 -5.00 8.70 6.41
CA VAL A 77 -3.90 7.92 5.86
C VAL A 77 -2.93 8.82 5.09
N ALA A 78 -3.45 9.67 4.21
CA ALA A 78 -2.64 10.59 3.40
C ALA A 78 -1.90 11.60 4.29
N ASP A 79 -2.59 12.25 5.22
CA ASP A 79 -2.00 13.21 6.14
C ASP A 79 -0.89 12.55 6.98
N ALA A 80 -1.18 11.40 7.60
CA ALA A 80 -0.20 10.69 8.42
C ALA A 80 1.00 10.17 7.60
N ALA A 81 0.77 9.75 6.35
CA ALA A 81 1.85 9.33 5.47
C ALA A 81 2.76 10.50 5.08
N LEU A 82 2.19 11.67 4.77
CA LEU A 82 2.95 12.89 4.46
C LEU A 82 3.78 13.35 5.66
N ASP A 83 3.18 13.43 6.84
CA ASP A 83 3.86 13.82 8.08
C ASP A 83 4.98 12.83 8.46
N GLY A 84 4.73 11.55 8.26
CA GLY A 84 5.64 10.46 8.57
C GLY A 84 6.64 10.13 7.47
N ALA A 85 6.57 10.73 6.28
CA ALA A 85 7.39 10.38 5.13
C ALA A 85 8.89 10.46 5.43
N ARG A 86 9.63 9.38 5.11
CA ARG A 86 11.08 9.30 5.26
C ARG A 86 11.70 8.66 4.02
N GLY A 87 12.80 9.22 3.57
CA GLY A 87 13.50 8.79 2.38
C GLY A 87 12.65 8.85 1.10
N ASN A 88 13.23 8.48 -0.03
CA ASN A 88 12.54 8.52 -1.33
C ASN A 88 11.33 7.57 -1.36
N SER A 89 11.48 6.33 -0.87
CA SER A 89 10.40 5.35 -0.92
C SER A 89 9.23 5.74 -0.03
N GLY A 90 9.48 6.32 1.15
CA GLY A 90 8.42 6.84 2.02
C GLY A 90 7.70 8.03 1.40
N ALA A 91 8.43 8.98 0.78
CA ALA A 91 7.84 10.12 0.11
C ALA A 91 6.97 9.70 -1.09
N ILE A 92 7.43 8.75 -1.91
CA ILE A 92 6.67 8.19 -3.04
C ILE A 92 5.39 7.50 -2.55
N LEU A 93 5.48 6.71 -1.49
CA LEU A 93 4.31 6.03 -0.90
C LEU A 93 3.31 7.03 -0.33
N ALA A 94 3.77 8.11 0.31
CA ALA A 94 2.91 9.17 0.82
C ALA A 94 2.17 9.90 -0.32
N GLN A 95 2.85 10.18 -1.43
CA GLN A 95 2.23 10.77 -2.62
C GLN A 95 1.21 9.82 -3.27
N PHE A 96 1.49 8.52 -3.28
CA PHE A 96 0.51 7.53 -3.72
C PHE A 96 -0.78 7.59 -2.88
N PHE A 97 -0.68 7.64 -1.56
CA PHE A 97 -1.85 7.77 -0.69
C PHE A 97 -2.56 9.11 -0.88
N LEU A 98 -1.83 10.20 -1.10
CA LEU A 98 -2.41 11.51 -1.38
C LEU A 98 -3.21 11.50 -2.68
N GLY A 99 -2.65 11.00 -3.78
CA GLY A 99 -3.34 10.93 -5.07
C GLY A 99 -4.57 10.01 -5.03
N LEU A 100 -4.49 8.89 -4.28
CA LEU A 100 -5.64 8.02 -4.02
C LEU A 100 -6.73 8.78 -3.24
N CYS A 101 -6.35 9.51 -2.19
CA CYS A 101 -7.28 10.32 -1.39
C CYS A 101 -7.91 11.44 -2.22
N ASP A 102 -7.16 12.11 -3.06
CA ASP A 102 -7.67 13.20 -3.91
C ASP A 102 -8.82 12.73 -4.83
N ARG A 103 -8.69 11.52 -5.37
CA ARG A 103 -9.72 10.94 -6.25
C ARG A 103 -10.97 10.47 -5.52
N VAL A 104 -10.85 9.87 -4.34
CA VAL A 104 -11.97 9.16 -3.70
C VAL A 104 -12.23 9.56 -2.25
N GLY A 105 -11.51 10.54 -1.69
CA GLY A 105 -11.63 10.99 -0.30
C GLY A 105 -12.98 11.62 0.07
N HIS A 106 -13.82 11.93 -0.90
CA HIS A 106 -15.18 12.45 -0.68
C HIS A 106 -16.23 11.35 -0.48
N LEU A 107 -15.88 10.07 -0.73
CA LEU A 107 -16.83 8.95 -0.73
C LEU A 107 -17.00 8.34 0.67
N ASN A 108 -18.24 8.00 1.02
CA ASN A 108 -18.56 7.25 2.24
C ASN A 108 -18.09 5.80 2.16
N GLN A 109 -18.23 5.21 0.99
CA GLN A 109 -17.80 3.85 0.65
C GLN A 109 -17.08 3.90 -0.70
N ILE A 110 -16.11 3.03 -0.89
CA ILE A 110 -15.34 2.92 -2.13
C ILE A 110 -15.82 1.67 -2.85
N GLU A 111 -16.30 1.83 -4.06
CA GLU A 111 -16.60 0.73 -4.98
C GLU A 111 -15.34 0.34 -5.78
N PRO A 112 -15.33 -0.83 -6.43
CA PRO A 112 -14.20 -1.26 -7.25
C PRO A 112 -13.82 -0.28 -8.38
N ALA A 113 -14.79 0.46 -8.93
CA ALA A 113 -14.53 1.49 -9.94
C ALA A 113 -13.83 2.71 -9.35
N ASP A 114 -14.26 3.15 -8.17
CA ASP A 114 -13.63 4.26 -7.44
C ASP A 114 -12.21 3.90 -7.02
N PHE A 115 -12.02 2.67 -6.52
CA PHE A 115 -10.70 2.16 -6.16
C PHE A 115 -9.74 2.19 -7.34
N ALA A 116 -10.19 1.75 -8.53
CA ALA A 116 -9.37 1.80 -9.72
C ALA A 116 -8.98 3.25 -10.10
N ALA A 117 -9.93 4.19 -10.02
CA ALA A 117 -9.64 5.60 -10.26
C ALA A 117 -8.68 6.19 -9.19
N GLY A 118 -8.86 5.79 -7.93
CA GLY A 118 -8.00 6.21 -6.82
C GLY A 118 -6.57 5.71 -6.98
N VAL A 119 -6.39 4.44 -7.31
CA VAL A 119 -5.06 3.83 -7.53
C VAL A 119 -4.34 4.47 -8.71
N ASP A 120 -5.06 4.80 -9.78
CA ASP A 120 -4.51 5.51 -10.94
C ASP A 120 -4.00 6.90 -10.55
N GLY A 121 -4.81 7.68 -9.82
CA GLY A 121 -4.40 8.97 -9.27
C GLY A 121 -3.20 8.86 -8.31
N GLY A 122 -3.16 7.81 -7.50
CA GLY A 122 -2.02 7.52 -6.63
C GLY A 122 -0.73 7.28 -7.41
N ALA A 123 -0.77 6.47 -8.47
CA ALA A 123 0.39 6.21 -9.32
C ALA A 123 0.85 7.48 -10.07
N GLU A 124 -0.08 8.31 -10.53
CA GLU A 124 0.19 9.61 -11.16
C GLU A 124 0.93 10.55 -10.19
N TYR A 125 0.40 10.79 -8.98
CA TYR A 125 1.02 11.65 -7.97
C TYR A 125 2.40 11.15 -7.54
N ALA A 126 2.56 9.84 -7.32
CA ALA A 126 3.84 9.24 -7.02
C ALA A 126 4.88 9.52 -8.10
N ARG A 127 4.50 9.44 -9.37
CA ARG A 127 5.39 9.70 -10.52
C ARG A 127 5.74 11.18 -10.65
N GLU A 128 4.76 12.07 -10.50
CA GLU A 128 4.93 13.53 -10.63
C GLU A 128 5.70 14.14 -9.45
N SER A 129 5.76 13.45 -8.31
CA SER A 129 6.52 13.91 -7.15
C SER A 129 8.04 13.92 -7.36
N LEU A 130 8.54 13.27 -8.40
CA LEU A 130 9.96 13.16 -8.70
C LEU A 130 10.35 13.99 -9.92
N SER A 131 11.42 14.75 -9.82
CA SER A 131 12.00 15.49 -10.94
C SER A 131 12.55 14.55 -12.03
N GLU A 132 13.07 13.39 -11.64
CA GLU A 132 13.61 12.37 -12.53
C GLU A 132 13.05 10.99 -12.17
N PRO A 133 11.82 10.65 -12.62
CA PRO A 133 11.26 9.32 -12.39
C PRO A 133 12.10 8.25 -13.11
N ARG A 134 12.44 7.18 -12.38
CA ARG A 134 13.27 6.10 -12.93
C ARG A 134 12.51 4.78 -12.95
N GLU A 135 12.56 4.11 -14.11
CA GLU A 135 12.03 2.75 -14.24
C GLU A 135 12.94 1.75 -13.52
N GLY A 136 12.37 0.63 -13.12
CA GLY A 136 13.05 -0.37 -12.29
C GLY A 136 13.00 -0.08 -10.80
N THR A 137 12.11 0.82 -10.37
CA THR A 137 11.90 1.23 -8.98
C THR A 137 10.46 0.98 -8.54
N ILE A 138 10.14 1.40 -7.32
CA ILE A 138 8.76 1.41 -6.79
C ILE A 138 7.76 2.04 -7.77
N LEU A 139 8.15 3.04 -8.57
CA LEU A 139 7.28 3.66 -9.58
C LEU A 139 6.80 2.68 -10.64
N THR A 140 7.69 1.83 -11.13
CA THR A 140 7.36 0.79 -12.12
C THR A 140 6.30 -0.17 -11.57
N VAL A 141 6.42 -0.55 -10.31
CA VAL A 141 5.49 -1.49 -9.67
C VAL A 141 4.16 -0.81 -9.34
N LEU A 142 4.15 0.44 -8.87
CA LEU A 142 2.94 1.25 -8.67
C LEU A 142 2.14 1.38 -9.98
N THR A 143 2.84 1.71 -11.07
CA THR A 143 2.22 1.83 -12.41
C THR A 143 1.65 0.50 -12.90
N ALA A 144 2.39 -0.60 -12.71
CA ALA A 144 1.92 -1.94 -13.09
C ALA A 144 0.67 -2.35 -12.31
N PHE A 145 0.63 -2.06 -11.00
CA PHE A 145 -0.53 -2.26 -10.15
C PHE A 145 -1.74 -1.48 -10.66
N ALA A 146 -1.59 -0.17 -10.86
CA ALA A 146 -2.67 0.70 -11.33
C ALA A 146 -3.23 0.23 -12.69
N HIS A 147 -2.36 -0.07 -13.65
CA HIS A 147 -2.78 -0.57 -14.96
C HIS A 147 -3.50 -1.91 -14.88
N ALA A 148 -3.06 -2.83 -14.02
CA ALA A 148 -3.71 -4.14 -13.85
C ALA A 148 -5.10 -4.00 -13.23
N VAL A 149 -5.24 -3.16 -12.20
CA VAL A 149 -6.53 -2.85 -11.55
C VAL A 149 -7.50 -2.23 -12.57
N GLN A 150 -7.05 -1.25 -13.36
CA GLN A 150 -7.85 -0.62 -14.39
C GLN A 150 -8.27 -1.62 -15.49
N ARG A 151 -7.35 -2.49 -15.91
CA ARG A 151 -7.65 -3.53 -16.91
C ARG A 151 -8.68 -4.52 -16.39
N ALA A 152 -8.50 -5.02 -15.17
CA ALA A 152 -9.43 -5.96 -14.53
C ALA A 152 -10.86 -5.38 -14.49
N ARG A 153 -10.99 -4.08 -14.21
CA ARG A 153 -12.27 -3.37 -14.27
C ARG A 153 -12.86 -3.33 -15.70
N LYS A 154 -12.04 -3.01 -16.69
CA LYS A 154 -12.48 -3.00 -18.11
C LYS A 154 -12.90 -4.39 -18.60
N ASP A 155 -12.25 -5.43 -18.09
CA ASP A 155 -12.54 -6.84 -18.40
C ASP A 155 -13.77 -7.37 -17.64
N GLY A 156 -14.48 -6.51 -16.90
CA GLY A 156 -15.75 -6.85 -16.25
C GLY A 156 -15.62 -7.46 -14.86
N MET A 157 -14.45 -7.38 -14.20
CA MET A 157 -14.33 -7.76 -12.80
C MET A 157 -14.96 -6.68 -11.92
N HIS A 158 -15.87 -7.07 -11.01
CA HIS A 158 -16.66 -6.15 -10.21
C HIS A 158 -16.45 -6.33 -8.69
N ASP A 159 -15.58 -7.24 -8.27
CA ASP A 159 -15.29 -7.49 -6.87
C ASP A 159 -13.82 -7.16 -6.52
N PHE A 160 -13.60 -6.69 -5.30
CA PHE A 160 -12.28 -6.30 -4.82
C PHE A 160 -11.26 -7.43 -4.84
N ARG A 161 -11.66 -8.66 -4.53
CA ARG A 161 -10.75 -9.82 -4.46
C ARG A 161 -10.13 -10.10 -5.82
N SER A 162 -10.98 -10.17 -6.86
CA SER A 162 -10.51 -10.44 -8.24
C SER A 162 -9.60 -9.33 -8.75
N ILE A 163 -9.97 -8.06 -8.52
CA ILE A 163 -9.20 -6.90 -8.97
C ILE A 163 -7.85 -6.83 -8.26
N LEU A 164 -7.81 -7.03 -6.93
CA LEU A 164 -6.58 -7.00 -6.16
C LEU A 164 -5.65 -8.16 -6.52
N ARG A 165 -6.17 -9.37 -6.75
CA ARG A 165 -5.36 -10.49 -7.24
C ARG A 165 -4.65 -10.18 -8.55
N GLN A 166 -5.35 -9.56 -9.50
CA GLN A 166 -4.74 -9.14 -10.76
C GLN A 166 -3.67 -8.06 -10.53
N GLY A 167 -3.98 -7.09 -9.66
CA GLY A 167 -3.03 -6.05 -9.26
C GLY A 167 -1.77 -6.61 -8.61
N VAL A 168 -1.92 -7.51 -7.63
CA VAL A 168 -0.79 -8.17 -6.94
C VAL A 168 0.04 -8.98 -7.92
N ALA A 169 -0.59 -9.81 -8.76
CA ALA A 169 0.14 -10.63 -9.75
C ALA A 169 0.96 -9.77 -10.73
N ALA A 170 0.39 -8.66 -11.21
CA ALA A 170 1.11 -7.72 -12.08
C ALA A 170 2.25 -7.02 -11.35
N SER A 171 2.05 -6.65 -10.08
CA SER A 171 3.08 -6.03 -9.24
C SER A 171 4.25 -6.97 -8.96
N GLN A 172 3.99 -8.23 -8.67
CA GLN A 172 5.02 -9.26 -8.48
C GLN A 172 5.83 -9.49 -9.77
N ALA A 173 5.15 -9.54 -10.91
CA ALA A 173 5.83 -9.66 -12.21
C ALA A 173 6.70 -8.43 -12.51
N ALA A 174 6.21 -7.22 -12.26
CA ALA A 174 6.97 -5.99 -12.41
C ALA A 174 8.15 -5.91 -11.43
N LEU A 175 7.96 -6.32 -10.17
CA LEU A 175 9.01 -6.39 -9.16
C LEU A 175 10.18 -7.27 -9.63
N ALA A 176 9.89 -8.47 -10.12
CA ALA A 176 10.92 -9.37 -10.63
C ALA A 176 11.73 -8.75 -11.78
N GLN A 177 11.12 -7.88 -12.60
CA GLN A 177 11.80 -7.21 -13.71
C GLN A 177 12.71 -6.06 -13.24
N THR A 178 12.50 -5.49 -12.05
CA THR A 178 13.35 -4.39 -11.53
C THR A 178 14.83 -4.78 -11.49
N THR A 179 15.14 -6.03 -11.19
CA THR A 179 16.51 -6.57 -11.18
C THR A 179 17.23 -6.35 -12.50
N TYR A 180 16.52 -6.35 -13.62
CA TYR A 180 17.13 -6.22 -14.96
C TYR A 180 17.10 -4.80 -15.49
N GLN A 181 16.29 -3.90 -14.92
CA GLN A 181 16.08 -2.53 -15.39
C GLN A 181 17.12 -1.55 -14.87
N LEU A 182 17.70 -1.83 -13.68
CA LEU A 182 18.75 -0.98 -13.09
C LEU A 182 20.05 -1.76 -12.91
N GLU A 183 21.17 -1.16 -13.33
CA GLU A 183 22.48 -1.81 -13.27
C GLU A 183 22.90 -2.20 -11.85
N ALA A 184 22.60 -1.35 -10.86
CA ALA A 184 22.89 -1.61 -9.46
C ALA A 184 22.16 -2.86 -8.94
N LEU A 185 20.86 -3.00 -9.27
CA LEU A 185 20.04 -4.16 -8.89
C LEU A 185 20.52 -5.43 -9.57
N ARG A 186 20.86 -5.32 -10.85
CA ARG A 186 21.40 -6.45 -11.63
C ARG A 186 22.72 -6.96 -11.07
N LYS A 187 23.65 -6.05 -10.73
CA LYS A 187 24.95 -6.41 -10.15
C LYS A 187 24.82 -7.09 -8.79
N ALA A 188 23.89 -6.61 -7.97
CA ALA A 188 23.60 -7.17 -6.66
C ALA A 188 22.68 -8.40 -6.69
N ASN A 189 22.07 -8.69 -7.85
CA ASN A 189 21.08 -9.74 -8.03
C ASN A 189 19.91 -9.65 -7.03
N VAL A 190 19.38 -8.45 -6.88
CA VAL A 190 18.24 -8.14 -5.99
C VAL A 190 17.16 -7.37 -6.74
N VAL A 191 15.95 -7.34 -6.19
CA VAL A 191 14.87 -6.47 -6.63
C VAL A 191 14.96 -5.10 -5.96
N ASP A 192 14.18 -4.10 -6.44
CA ASP A 192 14.10 -2.81 -5.78
C ASP A 192 13.45 -2.92 -4.40
N ALA A 193 14.10 -2.39 -3.38
CA ALA A 193 13.65 -2.49 -1.98
C ALA A 193 12.32 -1.74 -1.74
N GLY A 194 12.15 -0.56 -2.33
CA GLY A 194 10.92 0.22 -2.24
C GLY A 194 9.75 -0.49 -2.91
N ALA A 195 9.99 -1.05 -4.10
CA ALA A 195 9.01 -1.84 -4.83
C ALA A 195 8.59 -3.11 -4.06
N GLN A 196 9.55 -3.83 -3.47
CA GLN A 196 9.26 -4.98 -2.62
C GLN A 196 8.38 -4.57 -1.43
N GLY A 197 8.69 -3.43 -0.78
CA GLY A 197 7.88 -2.92 0.33
C GLY A 197 6.43 -2.62 -0.09
N PHE A 198 6.22 -2.04 -1.26
CA PHE A 198 4.87 -1.83 -1.79
C PHE A 198 4.15 -3.15 -2.08
N VAL A 199 4.82 -4.15 -2.65
CA VAL A 199 4.23 -5.48 -2.89
C VAL A 199 3.81 -6.12 -1.57
N GLU A 200 4.65 -6.09 -0.52
CA GLU A 200 4.28 -6.60 0.81
C GLU A 200 3.02 -5.90 1.37
N LEU A 201 2.92 -4.59 1.18
CA LEU A 201 1.75 -3.82 1.60
C LEU A 201 0.46 -4.30 0.90
N ILE A 202 0.46 -4.37 -0.44
CA ILE A 202 -0.75 -4.75 -1.20
C ILE A 202 -1.11 -6.24 -1.04
N GLU A 203 -0.14 -7.12 -0.86
CA GLU A 203 -0.38 -8.52 -0.52
C GLU A 203 -1.10 -8.65 0.82
N GLY A 204 -0.65 -7.95 1.86
CA GLY A 204 -1.31 -7.98 3.17
C GLY A 204 -2.74 -7.40 3.14
N VAL A 205 -2.97 -6.34 2.35
CA VAL A 205 -4.32 -5.80 2.10
C VAL A 205 -5.19 -6.86 1.42
N THR A 206 -4.66 -7.52 0.39
CA THR A 206 -5.39 -8.54 -0.39
C THR A 206 -5.72 -9.74 0.47
N ASP A 207 -4.75 -10.30 1.19
CA ASP A 207 -4.94 -11.45 2.10
C ASP A 207 -6.04 -11.16 3.14
N TYR A 208 -6.05 -9.95 3.70
CA TYR A 208 -7.09 -9.55 4.66
C TYR A 208 -8.48 -9.54 4.01
N LEU A 209 -8.63 -8.90 2.86
CA LEU A 209 -9.92 -8.83 2.17
C LEU A 209 -10.39 -10.18 1.65
N GLU A 210 -9.46 -11.08 1.29
CA GLU A 210 -9.78 -12.46 0.89
C GLU A 210 -10.23 -13.33 2.06
N SER A 211 -9.69 -13.11 3.25
CA SER A 211 -10.08 -13.86 4.45
C SER A 211 -11.55 -13.65 4.81
N GLY A 212 -12.16 -12.55 4.34
CA GLY A 212 -13.52 -12.17 4.71
C GLY A 212 -13.66 -11.76 6.17
N SER A 213 -12.56 -11.47 6.85
CA SER A 213 -12.56 -10.99 8.24
C SER A 213 -13.09 -9.56 8.30
N ASP A 214 -13.91 -9.30 9.32
CA ASP A 214 -14.34 -7.95 9.72
C ASP A 214 -13.71 -7.55 11.07
N ALA A 215 -12.72 -8.30 11.53
CA ALA A 215 -12.02 -8.08 12.80
C ALA A 215 -10.68 -7.36 12.56
N GLU A 216 -10.25 -6.60 13.55
CA GLU A 216 -8.92 -5.97 13.55
C GLU A 216 -7.82 -7.04 13.40
N PRO A 217 -6.80 -6.81 12.54
CA PRO A 217 -5.74 -7.80 12.31
C PRO A 217 -4.97 -8.14 13.60
N ALA A 218 -4.61 -9.41 13.77
CA ALA A 218 -3.77 -9.84 14.89
C ALA A 218 -2.40 -9.15 14.84
N GLY A 219 -1.91 -8.67 15.96
CA GLY A 219 -0.67 -7.90 16.06
C GLY A 219 -0.89 -6.38 16.16
N SER A 220 -2.15 -5.92 16.11
CA SER A 220 -2.52 -4.52 16.31
C SER A 220 -2.52 -4.09 17.79
N ALA A 221 -2.27 -4.98 18.74
CA ALA A 221 -2.27 -4.64 20.16
C ALA A 221 -1.28 -3.49 20.45
N SER A 222 -1.82 -2.35 20.88
CA SER A 222 -1.03 -1.22 21.40
C SER A 222 -0.02 -1.71 22.44
N PRO A 223 1.20 -1.18 22.43
CA PRO A 223 2.07 -1.36 23.61
C PRO A 223 1.31 -0.76 24.80
N LEU A 224 1.00 -1.59 25.78
CA LEU A 224 0.45 -1.19 27.06
C LEU A 224 1.29 -0.01 27.57
N VAL A 225 0.63 1.12 27.79
CA VAL A 225 1.21 2.19 28.60
C VAL A 225 1.53 1.56 29.95
N ALA A 226 2.80 1.29 30.18
CA ALA A 226 3.27 0.91 31.50
C ALA A 226 2.90 2.06 32.43
N SER A 227 1.88 1.86 33.26
CA SER A 227 1.54 2.75 34.35
C SER A 227 2.75 2.78 35.27
N ALA A 228 3.49 3.88 35.24
CA ALA A 228 4.44 4.22 36.30
C ALA A 228 3.64 4.40 37.59
N SER A 229 3.84 3.49 38.52
CA SER A 229 3.47 3.63 39.93
C SER A 229 4.53 4.41 40.65
#